data_268dc9bec228186bf6359e8b92e1a317
#
_entry.id   268dc9bec228186bf6359e8b92e1a317
#
_cell.length_a   1.000
_cell.length_b   1.000
_cell.length_c   1.000
_cell.angle_alpha   90.00
_cell.angle_beta   90.00
_cell.angle_gamma   90.00
#
_symmetry.space_group_name_H-M   'P 1'
#
loop_
_entity.id
_entity.type
_entity.pdbx_description
1 polymer ?
#
loop_
_entity_poly.entity_id
_entity_poly.type
_entity_poly.pdbx_seq_one_letter_code
_entity_poly.pdbx_strand_id
1 'polypeptide(L)'
;MVRSPSLRVDEPDQCDETEGDLEGKAEVGSGLLGASVGRVGGLELHQEHNRSEDGDIVPANLSPDYKAAEAAFRKSRDPSERMEWLREMLRTIPKHKGTEHLQADIKARIKGLAEQLESATKGAGHGGPALVIRPEGAAQIVLIGPPNAGKSSLHTRLTGSAAHVGLYPFTTQYPKAGMMPHEDVHFQLIDLPPIAQEHPVPWLVNTLQTADAALLVVDLGEPSCIEQLQAVRSMLGQQRVTLTERLEATADEDPFALRLPTLMLANKADGMADFDAELLALRELSGSRLPVFAVSAATGHGLGDIGPWLFQNLGIVRVYTKTPGHPADKHRPFTLRRGQTVGDVARLVHQDLARSLRYARVWGRSGFEGQQVGHDHCVADGDIVELHA
;
A
#
# COMPACT_ATOMS: atom_id res chain seq x y z
N MET A 1 -34.55 2.21 -16.98
CA MET A 1 -34.72 1.83 -15.55
C MET A 1 -34.14 0.46 -15.36
N VAL A 2 -32.83 0.39 -15.04
CA VAL A 2 -32.14 -0.86 -14.74
C VAL A 2 -31.71 -0.74 -13.28
N ARG A 3 -32.14 -1.70 -12.45
CA ARG A 3 -31.90 -1.76 -11.03
C ARG A 3 -30.44 -2.15 -10.78
N SER A 4 -29.72 -1.32 -10.04
CA SER A 4 -28.41 -1.65 -9.47
C SER A 4 -28.53 -2.83 -8.49
N PRO A 5 -27.55 -3.75 -8.46
CA PRO A 5 -27.53 -4.80 -7.45
C PRO A 5 -27.17 -4.20 -6.08
N SER A 6 -28.01 -4.48 -5.10
CA SER A 6 -27.80 -4.12 -3.70
C SER A 6 -26.58 -4.89 -3.14
N LEU A 7 -25.56 -4.15 -2.77
CA LEU A 7 -24.44 -4.66 -1.97
C LEU A 7 -24.96 -5.05 -0.58
N ARG A 8 -24.74 -6.31 -0.20
CA ARG A 8 -24.96 -6.77 1.18
C ARG A 8 -23.94 -6.07 2.07
N VAL A 9 -24.44 -5.45 3.11
CA VAL A 9 -23.64 -4.91 4.21
C VAL A 9 -23.30 -6.11 5.09
N ASP A 10 -22.04 -6.53 5.06
CA ASP A 10 -21.54 -7.50 6.03
C ASP A 10 -21.40 -6.83 7.40
N GLU A 11 -21.90 -7.50 8.42
CA GLU A 11 -21.84 -7.09 9.83
C GLU A 11 -20.38 -6.95 10.31
N PRO A 12 -20.13 -6.12 11.35
CA PRO A 12 -18.76 -5.82 11.79
C PRO A 12 -18.13 -7.03 12.49
N ASP A 13 -16.98 -7.47 11.96
CA ASP A 13 -16.08 -8.40 12.65
C ASP A 13 -15.61 -7.79 13.96
N GLN A 14 -15.91 -8.50 15.05
CA GLN A 14 -15.41 -8.21 16.38
C GLN A 14 -13.92 -8.48 16.45
N CYS A 15 -13.20 -7.64 17.19
CA CYS A 15 -11.82 -7.92 17.59
C CYS A 15 -11.82 -9.22 18.41
N ASP A 16 -11.21 -10.28 17.87
CA ASP A 16 -11.12 -11.59 18.51
C ASP A 16 -10.22 -11.51 19.75
N GLU A 17 -10.84 -11.70 20.92
CA GLU A 17 -10.14 -12.05 22.15
C GLU A 17 -9.90 -13.56 22.13
N THR A 18 -8.67 -13.99 21.84
CA THR A 18 -8.29 -15.41 22.02
C THR A 18 -7.68 -15.63 23.39
N GLU A 19 -8.47 -16.14 24.30
CA GLU A 19 -8.00 -16.95 25.42
C GLU A 19 -8.53 -18.38 25.30
N GLY A 20 -7.65 -19.36 25.58
CA GLY A 20 -8.09 -20.60 26.19
C GLY A 20 -7.77 -21.90 25.46
N ASP A 21 -6.76 -22.53 25.99
CA ASP A 21 -6.44 -23.95 25.93
C ASP A 21 -7.62 -24.91 25.82
N LEU A 22 -7.44 -25.99 25.03
CA LEU A 22 -7.87 -27.35 25.46
C LEU A 22 -7.17 -28.42 24.61
N GLU A 23 -6.47 -29.29 25.33
CA GLU A 23 -5.92 -30.59 24.91
C GLU A 23 -7.03 -31.56 24.43
N GLY A 24 -6.75 -32.35 23.39
CA GLY A 24 -7.59 -33.46 22.98
C GLY A 24 -6.88 -34.44 22.06
N LYS A 25 -6.36 -35.53 22.62
CA LYS A 25 -5.83 -36.72 21.95
C LYS A 25 -6.93 -37.53 21.28
N ALA A 26 -6.62 -38.15 20.13
CA ALA A 26 -7.04 -39.50 19.68
C ALA A 26 -6.42 -39.79 18.29
N GLU A 27 -5.60 -40.65 18.17
CA GLU A 27 -5.40 -42.08 17.84
C GLU A 27 -6.01 -42.58 16.51
N VAL A 28 -5.05 -43.02 15.64
CA VAL A 28 -4.96 -44.29 14.90
C VAL A 28 -6.02 -44.70 13.87
N GLY A 29 -5.53 -45.02 12.67
CA GLY A 29 -6.22 -45.79 11.67
C GLY A 29 -5.39 -46.09 10.43
N SER A 30 -4.64 -47.16 10.46
CA SER A 30 -3.88 -47.75 9.35
C SER A 30 -4.80 -48.45 8.35
N GLY A 31 -4.43 -48.41 7.04
CA GLY A 31 -5.08 -49.21 6.00
C GLY A 31 -4.23 -49.33 4.74
N LEU A 32 -3.47 -50.41 4.64
CA LEU A 32 -2.76 -50.96 3.47
C LEU A 32 -3.71 -51.51 2.44
N LEU A 33 -3.36 -51.41 1.13
CA LEU A 33 -3.55 -52.32 0.00
C LEU A 33 -3.03 -51.58 -1.23
N GLY A 34 -2.03 -51.91 -2.01
CA GLY A 34 -1.51 -53.20 -2.48
C GLY A 34 -2.03 -53.57 -3.89
N ALA A 35 -1.23 -53.29 -4.97
CA ALA A 35 -1.13 -54.00 -6.25
C ALA A 35 -0.37 -53.16 -7.27
N SER A 36 0.77 -53.43 -7.65
CA SER A 36 1.55 -54.34 -8.52
C SER A 36 1.36 -54.12 -10.04
N VAL A 37 2.55 -53.87 -10.65
CA VAL A 37 3.08 -54.34 -11.93
C VAL A 37 2.66 -53.66 -13.25
N GLY A 38 3.70 -53.17 -13.95
CA GLY A 38 3.68 -52.87 -15.39
C GLY A 38 4.96 -52.24 -15.87
N ARG A 39 5.98 -53.04 -16.14
CA ARG A 39 7.28 -52.63 -16.70
C ARG A 39 7.23 -52.79 -18.22
N VAL A 40 7.46 -51.72 -19.00
CA VAL A 40 7.88 -51.84 -20.41
C VAL A 40 8.84 -50.71 -20.78
N GLY A 41 10.03 -51.13 -21.23
CA GLY A 41 10.79 -50.62 -22.35
C GLY A 41 11.40 -49.20 -22.28
N GLY A 42 12.72 -49.20 -22.23
CA GLY A 42 13.61 -48.03 -22.21
C GLY A 42 13.62 -47.19 -23.50
N LEU A 43 13.96 -45.95 -23.29
CA LEU A 43 14.67 -45.10 -24.22
C LEU A 43 15.47 -44.11 -23.36
N GLU A 44 16.78 -44.28 -23.34
CA GLU A 44 17.71 -43.36 -22.74
C GLU A 44 17.76 -42.09 -23.60
N LEU A 45 17.21 -41.00 -23.08
CA LEU A 45 17.49 -39.67 -23.55
C LEU A 45 18.42 -39.04 -22.51
N HIS A 46 19.64 -38.78 -22.91
CA HIS A 46 20.58 -37.97 -22.18
C HIS A 46 19.96 -36.58 -21.89
N GLN A 47 19.45 -36.38 -20.68
CA GLN A 47 19.20 -35.07 -20.14
C GLN A 47 20.50 -34.59 -19.49
N GLU A 48 21.12 -33.64 -20.17
CA GLU A 48 22.13 -32.79 -19.56
C GLU A 48 21.56 -32.15 -18.31
N HIS A 49 22.10 -32.55 -17.16
CA HIS A 49 21.82 -31.91 -15.88
C HIS A 49 22.40 -30.50 -15.89
N ASN A 50 21.58 -29.55 -16.27
CA ASN A 50 21.79 -28.16 -15.89
C ASN A 50 21.49 -28.07 -14.38
N ARG A 51 22.53 -28.28 -13.55
CA ARG A 51 22.47 -27.99 -12.11
C ARG A 51 22.31 -26.48 -11.97
N SER A 52 21.08 -26.00 -11.78
CA SER A 52 20.84 -24.73 -11.14
C SER A 52 21.43 -24.82 -9.73
N GLU A 53 22.43 -24.01 -9.46
CA GLU A 53 22.93 -23.75 -8.11
C GLU A 53 21.87 -22.93 -7.34
N ASP A 54 20.73 -23.53 -7.03
CA ASP A 54 19.86 -23.08 -5.96
C ASP A 54 20.52 -23.51 -4.65
N GLY A 55 21.38 -22.63 -4.14
CA GLY A 55 21.86 -22.73 -2.77
C GLY A 55 20.64 -22.67 -1.85
N ASP A 56 20.43 -23.74 -1.09
CA ASP A 56 19.49 -23.78 0.03
C ASP A 56 19.65 -22.50 0.86
N ILE A 57 18.67 -21.62 0.78
CA ILE A 57 18.59 -20.43 1.66
C ILE A 57 18.24 -20.97 3.03
N VAL A 58 19.28 -21.26 3.83
CA VAL A 58 19.09 -21.56 5.24
C VAL A 58 18.47 -20.31 5.87
N PRO A 59 17.27 -20.41 6.48
CA PRO A 59 16.64 -19.25 7.10
C PRO A 59 17.62 -18.60 8.08
N ALA A 60 18.02 -17.37 7.82
CA ALA A 60 18.93 -16.66 8.70
C ALA A 60 18.27 -16.55 10.07
N ASN A 61 18.92 -17.04 11.11
CA ASN A 61 18.40 -16.98 12.48
C ASN A 61 18.53 -15.53 12.97
N LEU A 62 17.55 -14.70 12.58
CA LEU A 62 17.53 -13.27 12.85
C LEU A 62 17.22 -13.00 14.32
N SER A 63 17.97 -12.09 14.94
CA SER A 63 17.78 -11.74 16.35
C SER A 63 16.40 -11.12 16.62
N PRO A 64 15.85 -11.24 17.83
CA PRO A 64 14.61 -10.55 18.21
C PRO A 64 14.69 -9.04 18.00
N ASP A 65 15.84 -8.42 18.28
CA ASP A 65 16.08 -7.00 18.10
C ASP A 65 16.02 -6.61 16.61
N TYR A 66 16.57 -7.45 15.72
CA TYR A 66 16.47 -7.25 14.27
C TYR A 66 15.02 -7.30 13.82
N LYS A 67 14.24 -8.30 14.27
CA LYS A 67 12.81 -8.43 13.91
C LYS A 67 11.98 -7.25 14.42
N ALA A 68 12.29 -6.72 15.60
CA ALA A 68 11.67 -5.53 16.14
C ALA A 68 11.97 -4.28 15.28
N ALA A 69 13.24 -4.09 14.90
CA ALA A 69 13.66 -3.00 14.03
C ALA A 69 13.03 -3.11 12.62
N GLU A 70 12.96 -4.32 12.07
CA GLU A 70 12.28 -4.60 10.80
C GLU A 70 10.79 -4.27 10.85
N ALA A 71 10.09 -4.70 11.90
CA ALA A 71 8.67 -4.39 12.09
C ALA A 71 8.44 -2.87 12.22
N ALA A 72 9.33 -2.15 12.90
CA ALA A 72 9.29 -0.70 13.00
C ALA A 72 9.58 -0.02 11.64
N PHE A 73 10.57 -0.51 10.88
CA PHE A 73 10.85 -0.05 9.52
C PHE A 73 9.65 -0.21 8.59
N ARG A 74 8.94 -1.35 8.65
CA ARG A 74 7.73 -1.59 7.84
C ARG A 74 6.58 -0.66 8.19
N LYS A 75 6.47 -0.26 9.47
CA LYS A 75 5.42 0.66 9.95
C LYS A 75 5.75 2.13 9.69
N SER A 76 7.03 2.49 9.68
CA SER A 76 7.47 3.87 9.50
C SER A 76 7.32 4.32 8.06
N ARG A 77 6.81 5.54 7.86
CA ARG A 77 6.62 6.20 6.57
C ARG A 77 7.49 7.43 6.41
N ASP A 78 7.90 8.05 7.49
CA ASP A 78 8.81 9.18 7.43
C ASP A 78 10.21 8.72 6.97
N PRO A 79 10.79 9.33 5.94
CA PRO A 79 12.10 8.94 5.41
C PRO A 79 13.22 9.01 6.46
N SER A 80 13.16 9.95 7.40
CA SER A 80 14.16 10.09 8.46
C SER A 80 14.06 8.95 9.47
N GLU A 81 12.84 8.60 9.90
CA GLU A 81 12.59 7.45 10.77
C GLU A 81 12.99 6.13 10.09
N ARG A 82 12.66 5.97 8.80
CA ARG A 82 13.08 4.80 8.01
C ARG A 82 14.59 4.65 7.96
N MET A 83 15.31 5.76 7.84
CA MET A 83 16.77 5.77 7.90
C MET A 83 17.29 5.28 9.25
N GLU A 84 16.69 5.70 10.35
CA GLU A 84 17.07 5.27 11.71
C GLU A 84 16.85 3.76 11.88
N TRP A 85 15.67 3.26 11.44
CA TRP A 85 15.38 1.83 11.52
C TRP A 85 16.27 0.97 10.63
N LEU A 86 16.62 1.42 9.43
CA LEU A 86 17.62 0.72 8.59
C LEU A 86 18.99 0.65 9.26
N ARG A 87 19.43 1.70 9.94
CA ARG A 87 20.66 1.68 10.72
C ARG A 87 20.59 0.71 11.90
N GLU A 88 19.44 0.67 12.57
CA GLU A 88 19.20 -0.26 13.66
C GLU A 88 19.15 -1.71 13.18
N MET A 89 18.50 -1.99 12.04
CA MET A 89 18.55 -3.30 11.39
C MET A 89 20.00 -3.70 11.07
N LEU A 90 20.80 -2.78 10.52
CA LEU A 90 22.21 -3.05 10.21
C LEU A 90 23.06 -3.30 11.47
N ARG A 91 22.72 -2.68 12.60
CA ARG A 91 23.39 -2.86 13.89
C ARG A 91 23.06 -4.22 14.52
N THR A 92 21.80 -4.65 14.41
CA THR A 92 21.26 -5.84 15.11
C THR A 92 21.30 -7.11 14.28
N ILE A 93 21.60 -7.01 12.97
CA ILE A 93 21.71 -8.17 12.08
C ILE A 93 22.91 -9.05 12.49
N PRO A 94 22.71 -10.38 12.63
CA PRO A 94 23.80 -11.30 12.89
C PRO A 94 24.83 -11.28 11.75
N LYS A 95 26.11 -11.23 12.09
CA LYS A 95 27.21 -11.17 11.11
C LYS A 95 27.69 -12.57 10.78
N HIS A 96 27.06 -13.23 9.83
CA HIS A 96 27.49 -14.53 9.30
C HIS A 96 27.21 -14.60 7.79
N LYS A 97 27.78 -15.58 7.12
CA LYS A 97 27.77 -15.75 5.66
C LYS A 97 26.35 -15.75 5.06
N GLY A 98 25.34 -16.25 5.78
CA GLY A 98 23.94 -16.26 5.33
C GLY A 98 23.22 -14.90 5.38
N THR A 99 23.82 -13.85 5.98
CA THR A 99 23.21 -12.51 6.08
C THR A 99 23.93 -11.45 5.24
N GLU A 100 24.96 -11.83 4.46
CA GLU A 100 25.76 -10.88 3.68
C GLU A 100 24.93 -10.14 2.63
N HIS A 101 24.06 -10.84 1.91
CA HIS A 101 23.16 -10.23 0.93
C HIS A 101 22.19 -9.23 1.58
N LEU A 102 21.59 -9.61 2.71
CA LEU A 102 20.69 -8.75 3.46
C LEU A 102 21.40 -7.50 4.00
N GLN A 103 22.66 -7.66 4.50
CA GLN A 103 23.47 -6.52 4.90
C GLN A 103 23.81 -5.59 3.72
N ALA A 104 24.08 -6.14 2.53
CA ALA A 104 24.33 -5.35 1.33
C ALA A 104 23.08 -4.57 0.91
N ASP A 105 21.91 -5.21 0.94
CA ASP A 105 20.62 -4.57 0.64
C ASP A 105 20.31 -3.43 1.61
N ILE A 106 20.50 -3.64 2.92
CA ILE A 106 20.31 -2.57 3.92
C ILE A 106 21.24 -1.38 3.65
N LYS A 107 22.53 -1.65 3.38
CA LYS A 107 23.51 -0.59 3.09
C LYS A 107 23.15 0.20 1.81
N ALA A 108 22.73 -0.49 0.75
CA ALA A 108 22.30 0.14 -0.49
C ALA A 108 21.09 1.07 -0.26
N ARG A 109 20.13 0.63 0.57
CA ARG A 109 18.95 1.43 0.91
C ARG A 109 19.28 2.63 1.79
N ILE A 110 20.18 2.47 2.77
CA ILE A 110 20.69 3.58 3.57
C ILE A 110 21.32 4.64 2.66
N LYS A 111 22.17 4.21 1.71
CA LYS A 111 22.80 5.13 0.76
C LYS A 111 21.76 5.88 -0.10
N GLY A 112 20.84 5.14 -0.73
CA GLY A 112 19.81 5.77 -1.57
C GLY A 112 18.90 6.73 -0.81
N LEU A 113 18.53 6.40 0.43
CA LEU A 113 17.71 7.26 1.27
C LEU A 113 18.48 8.48 1.78
N ALA A 114 19.78 8.34 2.08
CA ALA A 114 20.66 9.46 2.43
C ALA A 114 20.79 10.46 1.29
N GLU A 115 21.05 10.00 0.07
CA GLU A 115 21.13 10.83 -1.13
C GLU A 115 19.84 11.60 -1.38
N GLN A 116 18.68 10.98 -1.12
CA GLN A 116 17.38 11.64 -1.23
C GLN A 116 17.16 12.72 -0.17
N LEU A 117 17.48 12.44 1.09
CA LEU A 117 17.36 13.40 2.18
C LEU A 117 18.31 14.59 1.98
N GLU A 118 19.52 14.34 1.49
CA GLU A 118 20.45 15.41 1.12
C GLU A 118 19.97 16.24 -0.06
N SER A 119 19.38 15.64 -1.09
CA SER A 119 18.83 16.38 -2.22
C SER A 119 17.61 17.19 -1.83
N ALA A 120 16.79 16.70 -0.90
CA ALA A 120 15.66 17.43 -0.34
C ALA A 120 16.12 18.69 0.45
N THR A 121 17.22 18.59 1.22
CA THR A 121 17.77 19.72 1.97
C THR A 121 18.47 20.73 1.06
N LYS A 122 19.20 20.29 0.05
CA LYS A 122 19.86 21.17 -0.96
C LYS A 122 18.85 21.86 -1.88
N GLY A 123 17.71 21.20 -2.20
CA GLY A 123 16.64 21.78 -3.02
C GLY A 123 15.90 22.93 -2.34
N ALA A 124 15.84 22.97 -1.01
CA ALA A 124 15.22 24.07 -0.27
C ALA A 124 15.96 25.42 -0.41
N GLY A 125 17.25 25.38 -0.81
CA GLY A 125 18.06 26.61 -1.01
C GLY A 125 18.22 27.05 -2.48
N HIS A 126 17.93 26.21 -3.49
CA HIS A 126 18.23 26.47 -4.89
C HIS A 126 17.08 26.19 -5.85
N GLY A 127 15.83 26.09 -5.36
CA GLY A 127 14.63 26.02 -6.23
C GLY A 127 14.46 24.74 -7.05
N GLY A 128 15.19 23.68 -6.75
CA GLY A 128 14.97 22.35 -7.36
C GLY A 128 13.73 21.66 -6.81
N PRO A 129 13.02 20.85 -7.61
CA PRO A 129 11.82 20.14 -7.16
C PRO A 129 12.16 19.10 -6.08
N ALA A 130 11.28 18.98 -5.07
CA ALA A 130 11.45 18.02 -3.99
C ALA A 130 11.23 16.60 -4.52
N LEU A 131 12.24 15.74 -4.40
CA LEU A 131 12.14 14.30 -4.72
C LEU A 131 11.46 13.50 -3.61
N VAL A 132 11.46 14.02 -2.39
CA VAL A 132 10.81 13.42 -1.22
C VAL A 132 9.57 14.22 -0.86
N ILE A 133 8.41 13.58 -0.98
CA ILE A 133 7.13 14.15 -0.58
C ILE A 133 6.73 13.51 0.74
N ARG A 134 6.61 14.33 1.80
CA ARG A 134 6.13 13.85 3.09
C ARG A 134 4.66 13.45 2.98
N PRO A 135 4.26 12.30 3.55
CA PRO A 135 2.85 11.90 3.59
C PRO A 135 2.00 12.93 4.33
N GLU A 136 0.89 13.31 3.71
CA GLU A 136 -0.10 14.24 4.26
C GLU A 136 -1.52 13.69 4.04
N GLY A 137 -2.47 14.15 4.84
CA GLY A 137 -3.87 13.73 4.75
C GLY A 137 -4.10 12.31 5.25
N ALA A 138 -5.17 11.68 4.75
CA ALA A 138 -5.60 10.36 5.19
C ALA A 138 -4.71 9.22 4.67
N ALA A 139 -4.17 9.38 3.45
CA ALA A 139 -3.24 8.44 2.82
C ALA A 139 -2.50 9.10 1.66
N GLN A 140 -1.31 8.57 1.34
CA GLN A 140 -0.53 8.94 0.19
C GLN A 140 -0.73 7.92 -0.94
N ILE A 141 -1.21 8.38 -2.09
CA ILE A 141 -1.58 7.55 -3.24
C ILE A 141 -0.73 7.96 -4.44
N VAL A 142 -0.09 7.00 -5.08
CA VAL A 142 0.73 7.26 -6.27
C VAL A 142 -0.02 6.93 -7.56
N LEU A 143 0.09 7.79 -8.58
CA LEU A 143 -0.36 7.49 -9.93
C LEU A 143 0.81 6.92 -10.72
N ILE A 144 0.66 5.67 -11.16
CA ILE A 144 1.65 4.93 -11.94
C ILE A 144 1.05 4.48 -13.27
N GLY A 145 1.90 4.15 -14.23
CA GLY A 145 1.47 3.63 -15.52
C GLY A 145 2.36 4.09 -16.68
N PRO A 146 2.07 3.63 -17.90
CA PRO A 146 2.85 3.92 -19.10
C PRO A 146 2.77 5.40 -19.50
N PRO A 147 3.60 5.84 -20.48
CA PRO A 147 3.46 7.16 -21.08
C PRO A 147 2.06 7.35 -21.69
N ASN A 148 1.59 8.59 -21.71
CA ASN A 148 0.32 9.02 -22.34
C ASN A 148 -0.98 8.36 -21.82
N ALA A 149 -0.91 7.55 -20.77
CA ALA A 149 -2.11 6.93 -20.14
C ALA A 149 -3.06 7.95 -19.50
N GLY A 150 -2.64 9.21 -19.34
CA GLY A 150 -3.46 10.28 -18.78
C GLY A 150 -3.31 10.49 -17.26
N LYS A 151 -2.21 10.04 -16.65
CA LYS A 151 -1.93 10.21 -15.21
C LYS A 151 -2.05 11.66 -14.74
N SER A 152 -1.33 12.58 -15.39
CA SER A 152 -1.34 14.01 -15.01
C SER A 152 -2.69 14.67 -15.24
N SER A 153 -3.44 14.23 -16.24
CA SER A 153 -4.82 14.69 -16.47
C SER A 153 -5.76 14.24 -15.35
N LEU A 154 -5.67 12.98 -14.93
CA LEU A 154 -6.41 12.44 -13.79
C LEU A 154 -6.01 13.15 -12.49
N HIS A 155 -4.71 13.34 -12.25
CA HIS A 155 -4.20 14.07 -11.11
C HIS A 155 -4.82 15.47 -11.02
N THR A 156 -4.74 16.24 -12.13
CA THR A 156 -5.33 17.59 -12.22
C THR A 156 -6.83 17.57 -11.94
N ARG A 157 -7.54 16.63 -12.54
CA ARG A 157 -9.01 16.53 -12.41
C ARG A 157 -9.44 16.17 -10.99
N LEU A 158 -8.72 15.25 -10.34
CA LEU A 158 -9.04 14.77 -8.99
C LEU A 158 -8.63 15.77 -7.90
N THR A 159 -7.55 16.52 -8.09
CA THR A 159 -7.02 17.44 -7.07
C THR A 159 -7.44 18.88 -7.28
N GLY A 160 -7.97 19.23 -8.45
CA GLY A 160 -8.25 20.62 -8.82
C GLY A 160 -6.98 21.46 -9.01
N SER A 161 -5.78 20.85 -8.96
CA SER A 161 -4.53 21.57 -9.14
C SER A 161 -4.32 21.91 -10.62
N ALA A 162 -3.94 23.16 -10.92
CA ALA A 162 -3.58 23.58 -12.28
C ALA A 162 -2.22 22.96 -12.67
N ALA A 163 -2.20 21.69 -13.08
CA ALA A 163 -1.01 21.10 -13.68
C ALA A 163 -0.98 21.44 -15.16
N HIS A 164 0.18 21.89 -15.68
CA HIS A 164 0.40 21.97 -17.12
C HIS A 164 0.42 20.55 -17.69
N VAL A 165 -0.69 20.13 -18.26
CA VAL A 165 -0.79 18.89 -19.03
C VAL A 165 -0.14 19.13 -20.38
N GLY A 166 1.08 18.61 -20.58
CA GLY A 166 1.76 18.69 -21.87
C GLY A 166 1.28 17.60 -22.82
N LEU A 167 1.21 17.91 -24.11
CA LEU A 167 0.85 16.96 -25.19
C LEU A 167 1.99 15.99 -25.55
N TYR A 168 3.17 16.15 -24.95
CA TYR A 168 4.35 15.34 -25.25
C TYR A 168 4.58 14.26 -24.18
N PRO A 169 5.09 13.07 -24.57
CA PRO A 169 5.57 12.05 -23.62
C PRO A 169 6.63 12.64 -22.67
N PHE A 170 6.68 12.12 -21.41
CA PHE A 170 7.69 12.50 -20.42
C PHE A 170 7.64 13.96 -19.93
N THR A 171 6.47 14.59 -19.94
CA THR A 171 6.30 15.96 -19.41
C THR A 171 6.48 16.03 -17.89
N THR A 172 6.20 14.94 -17.16
CA THR A 172 6.43 14.82 -15.74
C THR A 172 7.80 14.22 -15.49
N GLN A 173 8.77 15.03 -15.06
CA GLN A 173 10.12 14.57 -14.70
C GLN A 173 10.31 14.40 -13.20
N TYR A 174 9.47 15.05 -12.40
CA TYR A 174 9.52 15.06 -10.93
C TYR A 174 8.14 14.73 -10.35
N PRO A 175 8.08 14.17 -9.15
CA PRO A 175 6.80 13.87 -8.52
C PRO A 175 6.03 15.17 -8.21
N LYS A 176 4.73 15.18 -8.48
CA LYS A 176 3.84 16.30 -8.18
C LYS A 176 2.77 15.85 -7.21
N ALA A 177 2.69 16.50 -6.05
CA ALA A 177 1.65 16.25 -5.08
C ALA A 177 0.44 17.17 -5.28
N GLY A 178 -0.75 16.62 -4.99
CA GLY A 178 -2.01 17.35 -4.91
C GLY A 178 -2.95 16.69 -3.93
N MET A 179 -3.94 17.41 -3.43
CA MET A 179 -4.87 16.89 -2.44
C MET A 179 -6.22 16.60 -3.10
N MET A 180 -6.64 15.34 -3.10
CA MET A 180 -7.94 14.90 -3.58
C MET A 180 -8.93 14.90 -2.40
N PRO A 181 -10.00 15.72 -2.43
CA PRO A 181 -11.01 15.70 -1.39
C PRO A 181 -11.89 14.45 -1.49
N HIS A 182 -12.24 13.89 -0.33
CA HIS A 182 -13.25 12.85 -0.21
C HIS A 182 -14.00 13.03 1.11
N GLU A 183 -15.26 13.41 1.06
CA GLU A 183 -16.04 13.80 2.23
C GLU A 183 -15.28 14.85 3.08
N ASP A 184 -14.95 14.50 4.33
CA ASP A 184 -14.25 15.34 5.29
C ASP A 184 -12.76 15.02 5.44
N VAL A 185 -12.22 14.13 4.59
CA VAL A 185 -10.79 13.79 4.52
C VAL A 185 -10.18 14.14 3.16
N HIS A 186 -8.86 14.12 3.09
CA HIS A 186 -8.13 14.36 1.85
C HIS A 186 -7.11 13.25 1.65
N PHE A 187 -7.00 12.76 0.40
CA PHE A 187 -5.92 11.88 -0.04
C PHE A 187 -4.85 12.69 -0.74
N GLN A 188 -3.59 12.46 -0.40
CA GLN A 188 -2.47 13.05 -1.13
C GLN A 188 -2.20 12.20 -2.37
N LEU A 189 -2.48 12.75 -3.54
CA LEU A 189 -2.16 12.11 -4.83
C LEU A 189 -0.80 12.57 -5.31
N ILE A 190 0.04 11.63 -5.76
CA ILE A 190 1.35 11.92 -6.34
C ILE A 190 1.38 11.46 -7.79
N ASP A 191 1.48 12.41 -8.71
CA ASP A 191 1.71 12.14 -10.13
C ASP A 191 3.19 11.81 -10.35
N LEU A 192 3.47 10.59 -10.81
CA LEU A 192 4.81 10.09 -11.06
C LEU A 192 5.14 10.11 -12.56
N PRO A 193 6.44 10.22 -12.92
CA PRO A 193 6.88 10.00 -14.30
C PRO A 193 6.39 8.66 -14.83
N PRO A 194 6.21 8.55 -16.15
CA PRO A 194 5.82 7.30 -16.77
C PRO A 194 6.86 6.20 -16.50
N ILE A 195 6.37 5.00 -16.27
CA ILE A 195 7.20 3.80 -16.11
C ILE A 195 7.43 3.25 -17.52
N ALA A 196 8.68 3.39 -18.01
CA ALA A 196 9.10 2.90 -19.31
C ALA A 196 10.56 2.45 -19.25
N GLN A 197 10.93 1.42 -20.05
CA GLN A 197 12.28 0.85 -20.04
C GLN A 197 13.34 1.84 -20.52
N GLU A 198 12.97 2.71 -21.45
CA GLU A 198 13.86 3.70 -22.03
C GLU A 198 14.25 4.83 -21.06
N HIS A 199 13.46 5.00 -19.99
CA HIS A 199 13.64 6.07 -19.03
C HIS A 199 13.52 5.59 -17.59
N PRO A 200 14.54 4.88 -17.08
CA PRO A 200 14.53 4.42 -15.69
C PRO A 200 14.53 5.62 -14.72
N VAL A 201 13.66 5.56 -13.72
CA VAL A 201 13.53 6.57 -12.67
C VAL A 201 14.14 6.04 -11.38
N PRO A 202 15.40 6.40 -11.04
CA PRO A 202 16.13 5.77 -9.92
C PRO A 202 15.46 5.94 -8.55
N TRP A 203 14.73 7.05 -8.36
CA TRP A 203 14.05 7.38 -7.09
C TRP A 203 12.61 6.83 -7.01
N LEU A 204 12.10 6.20 -8.07
CA LEU A 204 10.71 5.71 -8.15
C LEU A 204 10.37 4.79 -6.97
N VAL A 205 11.18 3.78 -6.72
CA VAL A 205 10.94 2.76 -5.67
C VAL A 205 10.83 3.40 -4.29
N ASN A 206 11.67 4.39 -4.02
CA ASN A 206 11.64 5.06 -2.73
C ASN A 206 10.35 5.86 -2.52
N THR A 207 9.82 6.48 -3.58
CA THR A 207 8.51 7.14 -3.52
C THR A 207 7.38 6.13 -3.36
N LEU A 208 7.45 4.98 -4.04
CA LEU A 208 6.48 3.90 -3.87
C LEU A 208 6.46 3.34 -2.44
N GLN A 209 7.63 3.30 -1.77
CA GLN A 209 7.72 2.79 -0.38
C GLN A 209 7.00 3.65 0.66
N THR A 210 6.78 4.93 0.38
CA THR A 210 6.03 5.83 1.27
C THR A 210 4.53 5.84 0.96
N ALA A 211 4.14 5.27 -0.19
CA ALA A 211 2.75 5.24 -0.62
C ALA A 211 1.92 4.19 0.13
N ASP A 212 0.66 4.51 0.34
CA ASP A 212 -0.34 3.61 0.93
C ASP A 212 -1.02 2.73 -0.12
N ALA A 213 -1.18 3.25 -1.34
CA ALA A 213 -1.78 2.57 -2.48
C ALA A 213 -1.31 3.16 -3.80
N ALA A 214 -1.60 2.46 -4.89
CA ALA A 214 -1.37 2.97 -6.24
C ALA A 214 -2.67 3.03 -7.06
N LEU A 215 -2.75 4.03 -7.94
CA LEU A 215 -3.69 4.08 -9.05
C LEU A 215 -2.90 3.78 -10.32
N LEU A 216 -3.09 2.57 -10.85
CA LEU A 216 -2.45 2.14 -12.10
C LEU A 216 -3.29 2.59 -13.28
N VAL A 217 -2.83 3.61 -13.97
CA VAL A 217 -3.55 4.22 -15.10
C VAL A 217 -3.14 3.54 -16.40
N VAL A 218 -4.11 3.05 -17.15
CA VAL A 218 -3.95 2.47 -18.49
C VAL A 218 -4.88 3.18 -19.47
N ASP A 219 -4.47 3.27 -20.73
CA ASP A 219 -5.25 3.85 -21.81
C ASP A 219 -6.00 2.75 -22.56
N LEU A 220 -7.31 2.71 -22.47
CA LEU A 220 -8.14 1.72 -23.17
C LEU A 220 -8.08 1.88 -24.70
N GLY A 221 -7.86 3.08 -25.18
CA GLY A 221 -7.76 3.37 -26.64
C GLY A 221 -6.41 3.02 -27.26
N GLU A 222 -5.43 2.60 -26.43
CA GLU A 222 -4.08 2.27 -26.92
C GLU A 222 -4.00 0.79 -27.34
N PRO A 223 -3.73 0.48 -28.62
CA PRO A 223 -3.65 -0.92 -29.08
C PRO A 223 -2.64 -1.77 -28.32
N SER A 224 -1.55 -1.17 -27.82
CA SER A 224 -0.50 -1.83 -27.03
C SER A 224 -0.75 -1.78 -25.51
N CYS A 225 -1.99 -1.55 -25.08
CA CYS A 225 -2.35 -1.40 -23.68
C CYS A 225 -1.91 -2.60 -22.81
N ILE A 226 -2.11 -3.83 -23.30
CA ILE A 226 -1.76 -5.06 -22.58
C ILE A 226 -0.26 -5.21 -22.44
N GLU A 227 0.49 -5.00 -23.53
CA GLU A 227 1.96 -5.07 -23.53
C GLU A 227 2.57 -4.00 -22.61
N GLN A 228 2.03 -2.78 -22.64
CA GLN A 228 2.46 -1.71 -21.75
C GLN A 228 2.19 -2.05 -20.28
N LEU A 229 1.03 -2.63 -19.97
CA LEU A 229 0.68 -3.08 -18.61
C LEU A 229 1.64 -4.17 -18.12
N GLN A 230 1.95 -5.15 -18.99
CA GLN A 230 2.91 -6.21 -18.67
C GLN A 230 4.32 -5.67 -18.46
N ALA A 231 4.76 -4.70 -19.27
CA ALA A 231 6.05 -4.03 -19.12
C ALA A 231 6.15 -3.30 -17.78
N VAL A 232 5.13 -2.53 -17.40
CA VAL A 232 5.07 -1.83 -16.11
C VAL A 232 5.15 -2.83 -14.95
N ARG A 233 4.39 -3.92 -14.98
CA ARG A 233 4.42 -4.95 -13.93
C ARG A 233 5.79 -5.64 -13.84
N SER A 234 6.41 -5.95 -14.98
CA SER A 234 7.75 -6.55 -15.04
C SER A 234 8.79 -5.64 -14.42
N MET A 235 8.80 -4.36 -14.78
CA MET A 235 9.75 -3.38 -14.25
C MET A 235 9.59 -3.18 -12.74
N LEU A 236 8.36 -3.11 -12.23
CA LEU A 236 8.09 -3.04 -10.80
C LEU A 236 8.53 -4.31 -10.09
N GLY A 237 8.28 -5.48 -10.67
CA GLY A 237 8.71 -6.78 -10.14
C GLY A 237 10.23 -6.89 -9.99
N GLN A 238 11.00 -6.40 -10.98
CA GLN A 238 12.47 -6.32 -10.89
C GLN A 238 12.95 -5.47 -9.71
N GLN A 239 12.14 -4.52 -9.27
CA GLN A 239 12.38 -3.66 -8.11
C GLN A 239 11.74 -4.19 -6.82
N ARG A 240 11.30 -5.45 -6.79
CA ARG A 240 10.62 -6.10 -5.65
C ARG A 240 9.31 -5.38 -5.26
N VAL A 241 8.63 -4.75 -6.22
CA VAL A 241 7.32 -4.12 -6.02
C VAL A 241 6.25 -4.97 -6.68
N THR A 242 5.29 -5.43 -5.88
CA THR A 242 4.14 -6.21 -6.34
C THR A 242 2.86 -5.41 -6.16
N LEU A 243 2.09 -5.27 -7.23
CA LEU A 243 0.78 -4.65 -7.20
C LEU A 243 -0.25 -5.68 -6.74
N THR A 244 -1.01 -5.37 -5.69
CA THR A 244 -1.94 -6.31 -5.05
C THR A 244 -3.37 -5.77 -5.09
N GLU A 245 -4.33 -6.67 -5.00
CA GLU A 245 -5.75 -6.34 -4.96
C GLU A 245 -6.14 -5.65 -3.64
N ARG A 246 -5.53 -6.10 -2.53
CA ARG A 246 -5.84 -5.64 -1.17
C ARG A 246 -4.57 -5.48 -0.35
N LEU A 247 -4.69 -4.76 0.75
CA LEU A 247 -3.66 -4.72 1.78
C LEU A 247 -3.68 -6.07 2.52
N GLU A 248 -2.76 -6.95 2.16
CA GLU A 248 -2.60 -8.25 2.82
C GLU A 248 -1.50 -8.17 3.88
N ALA A 249 -1.82 -8.62 5.08
CA ALA A 249 -0.83 -8.80 6.15
C ALA A 249 -0.11 -10.13 5.97
N THR A 250 0.56 -10.33 4.82
CA THR A 250 1.41 -11.50 4.63
C THR A 250 2.80 -11.23 5.21
N ALA A 251 3.28 -12.16 6.02
CA ALA A 251 4.67 -12.17 6.45
C ALA A 251 5.52 -12.60 5.24
N ASP A 252 5.91 -11.63 4.41
CA ASP A 252 6.90 -11.88 3.39
C ASP A 252 8.25 -12.17 4.04
N GLU A 253 8.94 -13.19 3.56
CA GLU A 253 10.30 -13.52 3.99
C GLU A 253 11.29 -12.41 3.61
N ASP A 254 11.01 -11.65 2.53
CA ASP A 254 11.81 -10.49 2.12
C ASP A 254 11.30 -9.21 2.80
N PRO A 255 12.07 -8.62 3.75
CA PRO A 255 11.70 -7.39 4.43
C PRO A 255 11.62 -6.17 3.51
N PHE A 256 12.12 -6.30 2.29
CA PHE A 256 12.18 -5.24 1.30
C PHE A 256 11.19 -5.41 0.14
N ALA A 257 10.44 -6.50 0.11
CA ALA A 257 9.33 -6.64 -0.82
C ALA A 257 8.25 -5.60 -0.48
N LEU A 258 7.85 -4.81 -1.48
CA LEU A 258 6.75 -3.86 -1.36
C LEU A 258 5.51 -4.45 -2.01
N ARG A 259 4.47 -4.67 -1.21
CA ARG A 259 3.13 -5.00 -1.70
C ARG A 259 2.27 -3.74 -1.65
N LEU A 260 1.84 -3.30 -2.81
CA LEU A 260 1.12 -2.03 -2.93
C LEU A 260 -0.32 -2.29 -3.39
N PRO A 261 -1.32 -2.07 -2.51
CA PRO A 261 -2.72 -2.13 -2.89
C PRO A 261 -2.97 -1.22 -4.09
N THR A 262 -3.58 -1.76 -5.12
CA THR A 262 -3.65 -1.07 -6.42
C THR A 262 -5.04 -1.16 -7.01
N LEU A 263 -5.58 -0.01 -7.40
CA LEU A 263 -6.75 0.12 -8.26
C LEU A 263 -6.27 0.44 -9.68
N MET A 264 -6.70 -0.34 -10.66
CA MET A 264 -6.46 -0.04 -12.06
C MET A 264 -7.54 0.93 -12.58
N LEU A 265 -7.09 2.02 -13.19
CA LEU A 265 -7.94 3.01 -13.83
C LEU A 265 -7.81 2.87 -15.36
N ALA A 266 -8.80 2.27 -15.97
CA ALA A 266 -8.94 2.16 -17.42
C ALA A 266 -9.45 3.50 -17.95
N ASN A 267 -8.52 4.38 -18.31
CA ASN A 267 -8.79 5.77 -18.67
C ASN A 267 -9.16 5.92 -20.15
N LYS A 268 -9.68 7.09 -20.49
CA LYS A 268 -10.20 7.47 -21.82
C LYS A 268 -11.44 6.67 -22.24
N ALA A 269 -12.22 6.21 -21.27
CA ALA A 269 -13.45 5.46 -21.50
C ALA A 269 -14.50 6.25 -22.30
N ASP A 270 -14.39 7.59 -22.38
CA ASP A 270 -15.24 8.46 -23.21
C ASP A 270 -15.12 8.21 -24.72
N GLY A 271 -14.03 7.58 -25.17
CA GLY A 271 -13.84 7.16 -26.56
C GLY A 271 -14.43 5.80 -26.92
N MET A 272 -14.99 5.06 -25.95
CA MET A 272 -15.47 3.68 -26.12
C MET A 272 -16.98 3.62 -26.31
N ALA A 273 -17.42 2.76 -27.25
CA ALA A 273 -18.85 2.49 -27.46
C ALA A 273 -19.42 1.56 -26.38
N ASP A 274 -18.63 0.59 -25.94
CA ASP A 274 -18.98 -0.40 -24.89
C ASP A 274 -17.75 -0.65 -23.98
N PHE A 275 -17.64 0.17 -22.94
CA PHE A 275 -16.51 0.06 -22.01
C PHE A 275 -16.62 -1.18 -21.09
N ASP A 276 -17.80 -1.78 -20.90
CA ASP A 276 -17.92 -2.99 -20.10
C ASP A 276 -17.29 -4.18 -20.82
N ALA A 277 -17.50 -4.30 -22.12
CA ALA A 277 -16.84 -5.31 -22.94
C ALA A 277 -15.29 -5.12 -22.97
N GLU A 278 -14.83 -3.89 -23.10
CA GLU A 278 -13.40 -3.55 -23.09
C GLU A 278 -12.75 -3.84 -21.73
N LEU A 279 -13.44 -3.57 -20.61
CA LEU A 279 -12.95 -3.93 -19.27
C LEU A 279 -12.86 -5.44 -19.07
N LEU A 280 -13.81 -6.19 -19.61
CA LEU A 280 -13.78 -7.66 -19.57
C LEU A 280 -12.57 -8.16 -20.35
N ALA A 281 -12.36 -7.68 -21.56
CA ALA A 281 -11.22 -8.04 -22.40
C ALA A 281 -9.88 -7.67 -21.71
N LEU A 282 -9.80 -6.47 -21.12
CA LEU A 282 -8.62 -6.05 -20.36
C LEU A 282 -8.31 -7.01 -19.20
N ARG A 283 -9.32 -7.44 -18.44
CA ARG A 283 -9.14 -8.42 -17.34
C ARG A 283 -8.66 -9.77 -17.84
N GLU A 284 -9.29 -10.31 -18.87
CA GLU A 284 -8.95 -11.61 -19.43
C GLU A 284 -7.56 -11.62 -20.05
N LEU A 285 -7.25 -10.63 -20.92
CA LEU A 285 -5.98 -10.58 -21.62
C LEU A 285 -4.79 -10.22 -20.73
N SER A 286 -4.99 -9.34 -19.74
CA SER A 286 -3.91 -8.98 -18.82
C SER A 286 -3.63 -10.05 -17.76
N GLY A 287 -4.54 -11.00 -17.53
CA GLY A 287 -4.47 -11.96 -16.42
C GLY A 287 -4.40 -11.29 -15.05
N SER A 288 -4.79 -10.00 -14.95
CA SER A 288 -4.71 -9.23 -13.72
C SER A 288 -5.93 -9.44 -12.85
N ARG A 289 -5.72 -9.67 -11.54
CA ARG A 289 -6.79 -9.72 -10.54
C ARG A 289 -7.08 -8.37 -9.89
N LEU A 290 -6.37 -7.31 -10.30
CA LEU A 290 -6.58 -5.97 -9.76
C LEU A 290 -8.01 -5.49 -10.03
N PRO A 291 -8.66 -4.81 -9.08
CA PRO A 291 -9.92 -4.13 -9.34
C PRO A 291 -9.71 -3.07 -10.43
N VAL A 292 -10.69 -2.93 -11.32
CA VAL A 292 -10.60 -2.03 -12.48
C VAL A 292 -11.84 -1.15 -12.52
N PHE A 293 -11.62 0.17 -12.67
CA PHE A 293 -12.68 1.14 -12.95
C PHE A 293 -12.47 1.78 -14.32
N ALA A 294 -13.55 1.86 -15.11
CA ALA A 294 -13.58 2.67 -16.33
C ALA A 294 -13.69 4.14 -15.92
N VAL A 295 -12.75 4.96 -16.38
CA VAL A 295 -12.71 6.38 -16.02
C VAL A 295 -12.42 7.25 -17.24
N SER A 296 -12.79 8.52 -17.15
CA SER A 296 -12.39 9.54 -18.12
C SER A 296 -11.94 10.80 -17.40
N ALA A 297 -10.69 11.16 -17.56
CA ALA A 297 -10.17 12.44 -17.09
C ALA A 297 -10.82 13.63 -17.80
N ALA A 298 -11.25 13.47 -19.05
CA ALA A 298 -11.88 14.51 -19.85
C ALA A 298 -13.32 14.84 -19.37
N THR A 299 -14.16 13.82 -19.23
CA THR A 299 -15.57 13.97 -18.86
C THR A 299 -15.82 13.94 -17.35
N GLY A 300 -14.95 13.28 -16.59
CA GLY A 300 -15.13 13.01 -15.15
C GLY A 300 -15.89 11.72 -14.87
N HIS A 301 -16.20 10.91 -15.88
CA HIS A 301 -16.85 9.61 -15.71
C HIS A 301 -16.05 8.70 -14.79
N GLY A 302 -16.72 7.99 -13.88
CA GLY A 302 -16.13 6.99 -12.98
C GLY A 302 -15.19 7.54 -11.88
N LEU A 303 -14.91 8.84 -11.84
CA LEU A 303 -13.98 9.41 -10.86
C LEU A 303 -14.53 9.45 -9.43
N GLY A 304 -15.86 9.51 -9.29
CA GLY A 304 -16.53 9.56 -7.99
C GLY A 304 -16.33 8.32 -7.12
N ASP A 305 -16.05 7.17 -7.74
CA ASP A 305 -15.90 5.88 -7.04
C ASP A 305 -14.49 5.64 -6.48
N ILE A 306 -13.51 6.44 -6.91
CA ILE A 306 -12.10 6.30 -6.48
C ILE A 306 -11.95 6.59 -4.98
N GLY A 307 -12.54 7.69 -4.50
CA GLY A 307 -12.46 8.08 -3.08
C GLY A 307 -13.07 7.03 -2.14
N PRO A 308 -14.32 6.58 -2.35
CA PRO A 308 -14.93 5.49 -1.59
C PRO A 308 -14.09 4.21 -1.61
N TRP A 309 -13.56 3.82 -2.78
CA TRP A 309 -12.70 2.64 -2.89
C TRP A 309 -11.44 2.77 -2.04
N LEU A 310 -10.72 3.90 -2.13
CA LEU A 310 -9.52 4.16 -1.32
C LEU A 310 -9.83 4.15 0.17
N PHE A 311 -10.91 4.81 0.57
CA PHE A 311 -11.32 4.89 1.97
C PHE A 311 -11.57 3.49 2.56
N GLN A 312 -12.34 2.67 1.85
CA GLN A 312 -12.71 1.33 2.28
C GLN A 312 -11.52 0.36 2.27
N ASN A 313 -10.77 0.31 1.15
CA ASN A 313 -9.70 -0.68 0.97
C ASN A 313 -8.45 -0.39 1.78
N LEU A 314 -8.21 0.87 2.14
CA LEU A 314 -7.15 1.26 3.05
C LEU A 314 -7.57 1.18 4.53
N GLY A 315 -8.82 0.80 4.80
CA GLY A 315 -9.34 0.70 6.16
C GLY A 315 -9.23 2.00 6.94
N ILE A 316 -9.52 3.13 6.28
CA ILE A 316 -9.45 4.44 6.94
C ILE A 316 -10.57 4.59 7.94
N VAL A 317 -10.22 5.12 9.09
CA VAL A 317 -11.12 5.40 10.22
C VAL A 317 -10.99 6.86 10.58
N ARG A 318 -12.11 7.58 10.64
CA ARG A 318 -12.19 8.97 11.08
C ARG A 318 -12.53 9.00 12.56
N VAL A 319 -11.76 9.74 13.32
CA VAL A 319 -12.02 9.95 14.74
C VAL A 319 -12.05 11.46 15.00
N TYR A 320 -13.13 11.91 15.62
CA TYR A 320 -13.28 13.29 16.03
C TYR A 320 -12.89 13.42 17.49
N THR A 321 -12.28 14.54 17.86
CA THR A 321 -11.92 14.78 19.25
C THR A 321 -12.81 15.84 19.86
N LYS A 322 -13.00 15.77 21.15
CA LYS A 322 -13.61 16.84 21.92
C LYS A 322 -12.82 17.14 23.18
N THR A 323 -12.79 18.41 23.56
CA THR A 323 -12.28 18.82 24.86
C THR A 323 -13.35 18.59 25.92
N PRO A 324 -13.00 18.16 27.15
CA PRO A 324 -13.96 18.02 28.24
C PRO A 324 -14.84 19.27 28.42
N GLY A 325 -16.16 19.04 28.46
CA GLY A 325 -17.14 20.12 28.61
C GLY A 325 -17.48 20.92 27.34
N HIS A 326 -16.85 20.62 26.19
CA HIS A 326 -17.11 21.28 24.91
C HIS A 326 -17.74 20.31 23.90
N PRO A 327 -18.43 20.82 22.86
CA PRO A 327 -18.90 19.98 21.75
C PRO A 327 -17.74 19.41 20.96
N ALA A 328 -17.99 18.30 20.24
CA ALA A 328 -16.98 17.69 19.36
C ALA A 328 -16.68 18.61 18.18
N ASP A 329 -15.41 18.72 17.81
CA ASP A 329 -15.01 19.33 16.55
C ASP A 329 -15.14 18.29 15.43
N LYS A 330 -16.16 18.48 14.58
CA LYS A 330 -16.45 17.60 13.44
C LYS A 330 -15.91 18.13 12.12
N HIS A 331 -15.16 19.22 12.12
CA HIS A 331 -14.63 19.83 10.89
C HIS A 331 -13.35 19.18 10.39
N ARG A 332 -12.56 18.57 11.28
CA ARG A 332 -11.27 17.95 10.94
C ARG A 332 -11.08 16.66 11.72
N PRO A 333 -11.49 15.51 11.16
CA PRO A 333 -11.23 14.23 11.80
C PRO A 333 -9.72 13.92 11.80
N PHE A 334 -9.27 13.25 12.84
CA PHE A 334 -8.03 12.50 12.79
C PHE A 334 -8.25 11.22 11.98
N THR A 335 -7.32 10.91 11.10
CA THR A 335 -7.42 9.73 10.25
C THR A 335 -6.48 8.64 10.76
N LEU A 336 -7.06 7.48 11.02
CA LEU A 336 -6.40 6.28 11.49
C LEU A 336 -6.64 5.13 10.52
N ARG A 337 -6.11 3.96 10.85
CA ARG A 337 -6.40 2.70 10.18
C ARG A 337 -7.25 1.82 11.09
N ARG A 338 -8.06 0.95 10.50
CA ARG A 338 -8.81 -0.07 11.24
C ARG A 338 -7.87 -0.86 12.16
N GLY A 339 -8.29 -1.09 13.40
CA GLY A 339 -7.49 -1.75 14.44
C GLY A 339 -6.55 -0.83 15.21
N GLN A 340 -6.46 0.45 14.86
CA GLN A 340 -5.76 1.42 15.70
C GLN A 340 -6.60 1.82 16.91
N THR A 341 -5.93 2.31 17.95
CA THR A 341 -6.48 2.45 19.29
C THR A 341 -6.59 3.91 19.74
N VAL A 342 -7.26 4.11 20.88
CA VAL A 342 -7.30 5.42 21.56
C VAL A 342 -5.90 5.95 21.86
N GLY A 343 -4.93 5.08 22.17
CA GLY A 343 -3.53 5.48 22.33
C GLY A 343 -2.91 6.05 21.05
N ASP A 344 -3.31 5.52 19.88
CA ASP A 344 -2.91 6.07 18.59
C ASP A 344 -3.52 7.46 18.35
N VAL A 345 -4.81 7.63 18.68
CA VAL A 345 -5.48 8.94 18.62
C VAL A 345 -4.74 9.96 19.50
N ALA A 346 -4.41 9.59 20.74
CA ALA A 346 -3.69 10.48 21.64
C ALA A 346 -2.32 10.91 21.10
N ARG A 347 -1.59 10.00 20.42
CA ARG A 347 -0.31 10.30 19.75
C ARG A 347 -0.46 11.29 18.59
N LEU A 348 -1.55 11.17 17.81
CA LEU A 348 -1.84 12.10 16.72
C LEU A 348 -2.21 13.49 17.23
N VAL A 349 -2.87 13.59 18.39
CA VAL A 349 -3.20 14.87 19.01
C VAL A 349 -1.95 15.53 19.58
N HIS A 350 -1.22 14.84 20.46
CA HIS A 350 0.04 15.31 21.02
C HIS A 350 0.80 14.20 21.75
N GLN A 351 2.12 14.13 21.58
CA GLN A 351 2.94 13.08 22.21
C GLN A 351 2.89 13.10 23.75
N ASP A 352 2.86 14.28 24.38
CA ASP A 352 2.78 14.37 25.83
C ASP A 352 1.42 13.90 26.36
N LEU A 353 0.35 14.18 25.61
CA LEU A 353 -0.99 13.66 25.92
C LEU A 353 -1.02 12.13 25.88
N ALA A 354 -0.39 11.53 24.88
CA ALA A 354 -0.29 10.08 24.81
C ALA A 354 0.47 9.45 25.98
N ARG A 355 1.50 10.13 26.51
CA ARG A 355 2.28 9.65 27.66
C ARG A 355 1.55 9.81 28.99
N SER A 356 0.70 10.82 29.12
CA SER A 356 -0.04 11.12 30.35
C SER A 356 -1.47 10.60 30.34
N LEU A 357 -1.93 10.01 29.25
CA LEU A 357 -3.29 9.51 29.08
C LEU A 357 -3.65 8.48 30.15
N ARG A 358 -4.69 8.76 30.95
CA ARG A 358 -5.21 7.85 31.99
C ARG A 358 -6.37 7.01 31.46
N TYR A 359 -7.29 7.65 30.75
CA TYR A 359 -8.45 7.03 30.12
C TYR A 359 -9.00 7.96 29.05
N ALA A 360 -9.89 7.43 28.22
CA ALA A 360 -10.69 8.24 27.30
C ALA A 360 -12.18 7.93 27.48
N ARG A 361 -13.03 8.82 26.97
CA ARG A 361 -14.45 8.54 26.79
C ARG A 361 -14.76 8.51 25.29
N VAL A 362 -15.55 7.54 24.88
CA VAL A 362 -15.90 7.31 23.48
C VAL A 362 -17.41 7.42 23.29
N TRP A 363 -17.80 8.05 22.19
CA TRP A 363 -19.17 8.11 21.67
C TRP A 363 -19.12 7.68 20.22
N GLY A 364 -19.89 6.66 19.85
CA GLY A 364 -19.94 6.18 18.48
C GLY A 364 -20.12 4.68 18.36
N ARG A 365 -19.49 4.07 17.36
CA ARG A 365 -19.67 2.65 17.04
C ARG A 365 -18.80 1.71 17.85
N SER A 366 -17.68 2.18 18.39
CA SER A 366 -16.75 1.32 19.16
C SER A 366 -17.13 1.17 20.63
N GLY A 367 -18.14 1.89 21.13
CA GLY A 367 -18.56 1.82 22.52
C GLY A 367 -19.91 2.48 22.77
N PHE A 368 -20.39 2.36 24.02
CA PHE A 368 -21.60 3.06 24.46
C PHE A 368 -21.36 4.57 24.59
N GLU A 369 -22.42 5.38 24.57
CA GLU A 369 -22.33 6.84 24.73
C GLU A 369 -21.60 7.24 26.03
N GLY A 370 -20.42 7.84 25.87
CA GLY A 370 -19.58 8.28 26.99
C GLY A 370 -18.87 7.16 27.73
N GLN A 371 -18.76 5.98 27.15
CA GLN A 371 -18.05 4.85 27.73
C GLN A 371 -16.59 5.23 28.04
N GLN A 372 -16.18 4.98 29.27
CA GLN A 372 -14.78 5.11 29.66
C GLN A 372 -13.98 3.90 29.18
N VAL A 373 -12.87 4.16 28.47
CA VAL A 373 -12.04 3.14 27.84
C VAL A 373 -10.56 3.41 28.12
N GLY A 374 -9.75 2.37 27.99
CA GLY A 374 -8.29 2.43 28.13
C GLY A 374 -7.58 2.75 26.82
N HIS A 375 -6.24 2.71 26.88
CA HIS A 375 -5.33 2.94 25.76
C HIS A 375 -5.55 2.02 24.56
N ASP A 376 -5.83 0.74 24.84
CA ASP A 376 -5.85 -0.32 23.83
C ASP A 376 -7.22 -0.50 23.17
N HIS A 377 -8.18 0.34 23.52
CA HIS A 377 -9.51 0.30 22.93
C HIS A 377 -9.45 0.70 21.45
N CYS A 378 -9.88 -0.21 20.58
CA CYS A 378 -9.94 0.02 19.14
C CYS A 378 -11.02 1.04 18.78
N VAL A 379 -10.70 2.02 17.94
CA VAL A 379 -11.65 3.03 17.49
C VAL A 379 -12.33 2.63 16.17
N ALA A 380 -13.55 3.08 15.97
CA ALA A 380 -14.34 2.87 14.76
C ALA A 380 -14.58 4.17 14.00
N ASP A 381 -14.96 4.06 12.72
CA ASP A 381 -15.22 5.24 11.88
C ASP A 381 -16.41 6.05 12.38
N GLY A 382 -16.17 7.34 12.59
CA GLY A 382 -17.13 8.31 13.09
C GLY A 382 -17.15 8.46 14.61
N ASP A 383 -16.27 7.77 15.33
CA ASP A 383 -16.20 7.90 16.79
C ASP A 383 -15.75 9.30 17.23
N ILE A 384 -16.28 9.72 18.35
CA ILE A 384 -15.85 10.93 19.07
C ILE A 384 -15.09 10.49 20.31
N VAL A 385 -13.87 10.99 20.50
CA VAL A 385 -12.99 10.64 21.61
C VAL A 385 -12.68 11.87 22.46
N GLU A 386 -12.88 11.75 23.77
CA GLU A 386 -12.48 12.73 24.78
C GLU A 386 -11.32 12.15 25.58
N LEU A 387 -10.13 12.73 25.45
CA LEU A 387 -8.92 12.24 26.10
C LEU A 387 -8.74 12.89 27.48
N HIS A 388 -8.46 12.06 28.49
CA HIS A 388 -8.21 12.50 29.86
C HIS A 388 -6.79 12.09 30.30
N ALA A 389 -5.94 13.10 30.54
CA ALA A 389 -4.54 12.96 30.99
C ALA A 389 -4.38 13.15 32.50
#